data_bb5ed3bdab301b9281e22170ad202bc8
#
_entry.id   bb5ed3bdab301b9281e22170ad202bc8
#
_cell.length_a   1.000
_cell.length_b   1.000
_cell.length_c   1.000
_cell.angle_alpha   90.00
_cell.angle_beta   90.00
_cell.angle_gamma   90.00
#
_symmetry.space_group_name_H-M   'P 1'
#
loop_
_entity.id
_entity.type
_entity.pdbx_description
1 polymer ?
#
loop_
_entity_poly.entity_id
_entity_poly.type
_entity_poly.pdbx_seq_one_letter_code
_entity_poly.pdbx_strand_id
1 'polypeptide(L)'
;MHKIQLLFVAATFLLLNTFGDTNMAEAKMADGMYAKFVTNKGDILCVLEFEKTPITVANFVGLAEGTKKLGGGAGKEGVRFYDGLTFHRVIPNFMIQGGCPLGTGTGGPGYTFPDEIDPTLKHSGPGILSMANAGPGTNGSQFFITHNATPHLDGKHTVWGHVVEGMDVVNKIAKDDVIKTVEIIRVGSAAKAFKTDQAAFDALLAGQEDRAKEKELAAMEESIEQIKGQWPDAITTESGLKYVVEAEGTGDTPKVGDMVKVHYTGKLLDGTKFDSSVDRGTPIDFPVGQGRVIKGWDEALLTMKKGEKRVLIIPANLGYGPSGRGPIPPNATMVFDVELIDF
;
A
#
# COMPACT_ATOMS: atom_id res chain seq x y z
N MET A 1 -45.09 -76.96 7.11
CA MET A 1 -43.82 -77.01 7.88
C MET A 1 -42.76 -76.31 7.02
N HIS A 2 -42.50 -75.04 7.26
CA HIS A 2 -41.36 -74.35 6.68
C HIS A 2 -40.74 -73.47 7.79
N LYS A 3 -39.52 -73.75 8.12
CA LYS A 3 -38.74 -73.05 9.15
C LYS A 3 -38.20 -71.75 8.55
N ILE A 4 -38.50 -70.63 9.17
CA ILE A 4 -37.90 -69.34 8.85
C ILE A 4 -36.66 -69.19 9.76
N GLN A 5 -35.48 -69.09 9.12
CA GLN A 5 -34.21 -68.75 9.79
C GLN A 5 -34.09 -67.24 9.88
N LEU A 6 -33.96 -66.69 11.12
CA LEU A 6 -33.60 -65.32 11.39
C LEU A 6 -32.09 -65.14 11.27
N LEU A 7 -31.68 -64.26 10.37
CA LEU A 7 -30.27 -63.84 10.25
C LEU A 7 -30.03 -62.62 11.11
N PHE A 8 -29.19 -62.73 12.14
CA PHE A 8 -28.68 -61.60 12.92
C PHE A 8 -27.56 -60.92 12.13
N VAL A 9 -27.72 -59.67 11.71
CA VAL A 9 -26.67 -58.81 11.20
C VAL A 9 -26.09 -58.04 12.37
N ALA A 10 -24.83 -58.38 12.75
CA ALA A 10 -24.06 -57.61 13.71
C ALA A 10 -23.54 -56.32 13.07
N ALA A 11 -24.00 -55.21 13.54
CA ALA A 11 -23.46 -53.89 13.15
C ALA A 11 -22.11 -53.67 13.84
N THR A 12 -21.04 -53.76 13.08
CA THR A 12 -19.71 -53.37 13.54
C THR A 12 -19.60 -51.85 13.45
N PHE A 13 -19.56 -51.16 14.58
CA PHE A 13 -19.22 -49.74 14.66
C PHE A 13 -17.73 -49.58 14.39
N LEU A 14 -17.43 -49.09 13.20
CA LEU A 14 -16.06 -48.66 12.85
C LEU A 14 -15.85 -47.24 13.40
N LEU A 15 -14.99 -47.14 14.42
CA LEU A 15 -14.48 -45.82 14.86
C LEU A 15 -13.64 -45.25 13.71
N LEU A 16 -14.20 -44.29 12.96
CA LEU A 16 -13.42 -43.43 12.09
C LEU A 16 -12.65 -42.42 12.97
N ASN A 17 -11.36 -42.58 13.00
CA ASN A 17 -10.40 -41.62 13.53
C ASN A 17 -10.59 -40.28 12.80
N THR A 18 -10.77 -39.23 13.58
CA THR A 18 -10.78 -37.83 13.14
C THR A 18 -9.36 -37.36 12.77
N PHE A 19 -8.85 -37.77 11.61
CA PHE A 19 -7.69 -37.20 10.95
C PHE A 19 -8.13 -36.67 9.57
N GLY A 20 -8.89 -35.59 9.55
CA GLY A 20 -9.45 -35.11 8.29
C GLY A 20 -9.74 -33.64 8.17
N ASP A 21 -9.76 -32.88 9.27
CA ASP A 21 -10.30 -31.50 9.22
C ASP A 21 -9.31 -30.44 8.71
N THR A 22 -8.01 -30.67 8.74
CA THR A 22 -7.02 -29.71 8.25
C THR A 22 -6.94 -29.63 6.71
N ASN A 23 -7.20 -30.75 6.00
CA ASN A 23 -7.15 -30.78 4.54
C ASN A 23 -8.41 -30.23 3.85
N MET A 24 -9.54 -30.24 4.52
CA MET A 24 -10.81 -29.74 3.93
C MET A 24 -10.94 -28.23 3.99
N ALA A 25 -10.30 -27.58 4.96
CA ALA A 25 -10.26 -26.10 5.07
C ALA A 25 -9.30 -25.48 4.05
N GLU A 26 -8.14 -26.09 3.81
CA GLU A 26 -7.17 -25.66 2.78
C GLU A 26 -7.73 -25.77 1.35
N ALA A 27 -8.63 -26.71 1.06
CA ALA A 27 -9.23 -26.87 -0.26
C ALA A 27 -10.21 -25.76 -0.66
N LYS A 28 -10.60 -24.89 0.26
CA LYS A 28 -11.52 -23.74 0.06
C LYS A 28 -10.83 -22.39 -0.03
N MET A 29 -9.55 -22.27 0.33
CA MET A 29 -8.82 -21.02 0.33
C MET A 29 -8.21 -20.77 -1.05
N ALA A 30 -8.27 -19.53 -1.51
CA ALA A 30 -7.56 -19.11 -2.72
C ALA A 30 -6.04 -19.23 -2.54
N ASP A 31 -5.30 -19.32 -3.66
CA ASP A 31 -3.84 -19.26 -3.61
C ASP A 31 -3.38 -18.01 -2.90
N GLY A 32 -2.48 -18.15 -1.93
CA GLY A 32 -2.04 -17.04 -1.09
C GLY A 32 -1.34 -17.50 0.18
N MET A 33 -0.85 -16.53 0.96
CA MET A 33 -0.31 -16.75 2.29
C MET A 33 -1.25 -16.16 3.32
N TYR A 34 -1.48 -16.90 4.40
CA TYR A 34 -2.42 -16.48 5.44
C TYR A 34 -1.82 -16.62 6.82
N ALA A 35 -2.25 -15.76 7.73
CA ALA A 35 -1.99 -15.85 9.16
C ALA A 35 -3.29 -16.05 9.91
N LYS A 36 -3.40 -17.16 10.65
CA LYS A 36 -4.50 -17.43 11.57
C LYS A 36 -4.06 -17.11 12.99
N PHE A 37 -4.58 -16.03 13.54
CA PHE A 37 -4.39 -15.67 14.93
C PHE A 37 -5.40 -16.42 15.78
N VAL A 38 -4.93 -17.40 16.54
CA VAL A 38 -5.76 -18.12 17.53
C VAL A 38 -5.75 -17.31 18.81
N THR A 39 -6.87 -16.73 19.19
CA THR A 39 -6.98 -15.88 20.38
C THR A 39 -7.85 -16.51 21.48
N ASN A 40 -7.91 -15.87 22.64
CA ASN A 40 -8.87 -16.27 23.68
C ASN A 40 -10.30 -15.84 23.38
N LYS A 41 -10.54 -15.08 22.30
CA LYS A 41 -11.88 -14.62 21.85
C LYS A 41 -12.38 -15.34 20.59
N GLY A 42 -11.55 -16.17 19.97
CA GLY A 42 -11.78 -16.86 18.72
C GLY A 42 -10.64 -16.66 17.74
N ASP A 43 -10.83 -17.11 16.52
CA ASP A 43 -9.82 -17.07 15.48
C ASP A 43 -10.03 -15.87 14.56
N ILE A 44 -8.91 -15.26 14.11
CA ILE A 44 -8.89 -14.20 13.10
C ILE A 44 -7.99 -14.69 11.97
N LEU A 45 -8.53 -14.80 10.76
CA LEU A 45 -7.79 -15.19 9.56
C LEU A 45 -7.50 -13.97 8.71
N CYS A 46 -6.22 -13.73 8.44
CA CYS A 46 -5.74 -12.65 7.59
C CYS A 46 -5.04 -13.22 6.36
N VAL A 47 -5.29 -12.65 5.17
CA VAL A 47 -4.41 -12.84 4.01
C VAL A 47 -3.22 -11.90 4.12
N LEU A 48 -2.05 -12.35 3.68
CA LEU A 48 -0.79 -11.61 3.73
C LEU A 48 -0.32 -11.22 2.33
N GLU A 49 0.04 -9.98 2.14
CA GLU A 49 0.46 -9.38 0.85
C GLU A 49 1.97 -9.63 0.58
N PHE A 50 2.38 -10.90 0.59
CA PHE A 50 3.79 -11.29 0.52
C PHE A 50 4.50 -10.91 -0.81
N GLU A 51 3.76 -10.66 -1.88
CA GLU A 51 4.31 -10.19 -3.16
C GLU A 51 4.55 -8.67 -3.16
N LYS A 52 3.70 -7.91 -2.46
CA LYS A 52 3.76 -6.45 -2.42
C LYS A 52 4.62 -5.91 -1.27
N THR A 53 4.63 -6.62 -0.13
CA THR A 53 5.38 -6.25 1.07
C THR A 53 6.20 -7.43 1.60
N PRO A 54 7.13 -7.96 0.77
CA PRO A 54 7.84 -9.20 1.06
C PRO A 54 8.70 -9.15 2.32
N ILE A 55 9.36 -8.02 2.63
CA ILE A 55 10.19 -7.89 3.84
C ILE A 55 9.31 -7.96 5.09
N THR A 56 8.21 -7.23 5.10
CA THR A 56 7.28 -7.17 6.23
C THR A 56 6.64 -8.53 6.49
N VAL A 57 6.20 -9.20 5.42
CA VAL A 57 5.62 -10.55 5.55
C VAL A 57 6.68 -11.57 5.96
N ALA A 58 7.90 -11.54 5.39
CA ALA A 58 8.97 -12.44 5.81
C ALA A 58 9.37 -12.22 7.27
N ASN A 59 9.41 -10.97 7.73
CA ASN A 59 9.63 -10.64 9.13
C ASN A 59 8.56 -11.25 10.04
N PHE A 60 7.29 -10.94 9.76
CA PHE A 60 6.18 -11.42 10.57
C PHE A 60 6.09 -12.96 10.62
N VAL A 61 6.15 -13.58 9.44
CA VAL A 61 6.07 -15.05 9.34
C VAL A 61 7.26 -15.71 10.02
N GLY A 62 8.48 -15.21 9.80
CA GLY A 62 9.66 -15.75 10.45
C GLY A 62 9.63 -15.61 11.98
N LEU A 63 9.07 -14.53 12.52
CA LEU A 63 8.80 -14.37 13.95
C LEU A 63 7.72 -15.35 14.43
N ALA A 64 6.61 -15.48 13.68
CA ALA A 64 5.53 -16.40 14.03
C ALA A 64 5.97 -17.87 14.04
N GLU A 65 6.85 -18.28 13.14
CA GLU A 65 7.38 -19.63 13.04
C GLU A 65 8.65 -19.87 13.90
N GLY A 66 9.23 -18.80 14.47
CA GLY A 66 10.44 -18.90 15.28
C GLY A 66 11.73 -19.08 14.47
N THR A 67 11.72 -18.74 13.17
CA THR A 67 12.87 -18.90 12.27
C THR A 67 13.73 -17.63 12.15
N LYS A 68 13.37 -16.56 12.86
CA LYS A 68 14.10 -15.30 12.93
C LYS A 68 15.06 -15.23 14.10
N LYS A 69 16.21 -14.60 13.87
CA LYS A 69 17.12 -14.20 14.94
C LYS A 69 16.59 -12.95 15.63
N LEU A 70 16.56 -12.99 16.96
CA LEU A 70 16.15 -11.86 17.77
C LEU A 70 17.38 -11.07 18.22
N GLY A 71 17.27 -9.73 18.24
CA GLY A 71 18.33 -8.86 18.72
C GLY A 71 18.18 -8.49 20.20
N GLY A 72 19.25 -7.99 20.84
CA GLY A 72 19.18 -7.26 22.10
C GLY A 72 18.51 -7.96 23.30
N GLY A 73 18.43 -9.30 23.30
CA GLY A 73 17.77 -10.02 24.39
C GLY A 73 16.23 -10.06 24.31
N ALA A 74 15.66 -9.77 23.14
CA ALA A 74 14.22 -9.71 22.90
C ALA A 74 13.47 -11.07 23.00
N GLY A 75 14.17 -12.16 23.33
CA GLY A 75 13.62 -13.51 23.47
C GLY A 75 14.63 -14.59 23.13
N LYS A 76 14.19 -15.84 23.10
CA LYS A 76 15.01 -17.00 22.71
C LYS A 76 14.81 -17.31 21.23
N GLU A 77 15.90 -17.54 20.50
CA GLU A 77 15.86 -18.07 19.14
C GLU A 77 15.13 -19.43 19.10
N GLY A 78 14.43 -19.71 18.00
CA GLY A 78 13.67 -20.96 17.83
C GLY A 78 12.32 -20.99 18.53
N VAL A 79 11.90 -19.90 19.17
CA VAL A 79 10.60 -19.78 19.83
C VAL A 79 9.65 -18.95 18.96
N ARG A 80 8.41 -19.40 18.85
CA ARG A 80 7.34 -18.65 18.17
C ARG A 80 7.07 -17.36 18.93
N PHE A 81 7.44 -16.24 18.30
CA PHE A 81 7.53 -14.94 18.96
C PHE A 81 6.19 -14.41 19.48
N TYR A 82 5.10 -14.65 18.73
CA TYR A 82 3.78 -14.10 19.06
C TYR A 82 2.98 -14.94 20.05
N ASP A 83 3.40 -16.17 20.33
CA ASP A 83 2.68 -17.07 21.23
C ASP A 83 2.65 -16.50 22.65
N GLY A 84 1.46 -16.33 23.20
CA GLY A 84 1.25 -15.77 24.53
C GLY A 84 1.30 -14.25 24.65
N LEU A 85 1.60 -13.52 23.56
CA LEU A 85 1.53 -12.06 23.56
C LEU A 85 0.10 -11.55 23.63
N THR A 86 -0.06 -10.30 24.03
CA THR A 86 -1.38 -9.67 24.20
C THR A 86 -1.63 -8.55 23.19
N PHE A 87 -2.91 -8.24 23.01
CA PHE A 87 -3.33 -6.97 22.41
C PHE A 87 -3.23 -5.87 23.48
N HIS A 88 -2.03 -5.33 23.65
CA HIS A 88 -1.70 -4.39 24.73
C HIS A 88 -2.36 -3.01 24.56
N ARG A 89 -2.83 -2.68 23.36
CA ARG A 89 -3.51 -1.41 23.07
C ARG A 89 -4.72 -1.66 22.17
N VAL A 90 -5.89 -1.33 22.69
CA VAL A 90 -7.17 -1.41 21.95
C VAL A 90 -7.87 -0.07 22.05
N ILE A 91 -8.18 0.53 20.92
CA ILE A 91 -8.93 1.80 20.84
C ILE A 91 -10.21 1.52 20.05
N PRO A 92 -11.38 1.59 20.69
CA PRO A 92 -12.66 1.41 20.01
C PRO A 92 -12.79 2.31 18.78
N ASN A 93 -13.38 1.79 17.72
CA ASN A 93 -13.58 2.48 16.44
C ASN A 93 -12.29 2.92 15.72
N PHE A 94 -11.12 2.47 16.20
CA PHE A 94 -9.85 2.76 15.55
C PHE A 94 -9.11 1.45 15.21
N MET A 95 -8.53 0.75 16.20
CA MET A 95 -7.74 -0.46 15.94
C MET A 95 -7.50 -1.29 17.20
N ILE A 96 -7.09 -2.54 17.00
CA ILE A 96 -6.44 -3.38 18.00
C ILE A 96 -4.95 -3.53 17.65
N GLN A 97 -4.05 -3.40 18.63
CA GLN A 97 -2.59 -3.44 18.43
C GLN A 97 -1.97 -4.50 19.33
N GLY A 98 -1.17 -5.37 18.72
CA GLY A 98 -0.43 -6.46 19.39
C GLY A 98 1.02 -6.55 18.95
N GLY A 99 1.71 -7.66 19.31
CA GLY A 99 3.06 -7.95 18.87
C GLY A 99 4.17 -7.30 19.70
N CYS A 100 3.85 -6.70 20.86
CA CYS A 100 4.84 -6.17 21.79
C CYS A 100 5.22 -7.26 22.84
N PRO A 101 6.47 -7.74 22.90
CA PRO A 101 6.85 -8.79 23.85
C PRO A 101 6.80 -8.33 25.30
N LEU A 102 6.86 -7.02 25.55
CA LEU A 102 6.77 -6.45 26.90
C LEU A 102 5.32 -6.09 27.31
N GLY A 103 4.35 -6.16 26.37
CA GLY A 103 2.97 -5.75 26.63
C GLY A 103 2.78 -4.25 26.92
N THR A 104 3.79 -3.41 26.69
CA THR A 104 3.81 -1.98 27.04
C THR A 104 3.74 -1.06 25.80
N GLY A 105 3.94 -1.62 24.62
CA GLY A 105 4.07 -0.86 23.38
C GLY A 105 5.49 -0.40 23.04
N THR A 106 6.46 -0.59 23.95
CA THR A 106 7.87 -0.19 23.75
C THR A 106 8.80 -1.34 23.37
N GLY A 107 8.32 -2.61 23.47
CA GLY A 107 9.09 -3.79 23.11
C GLY A 107 9.02 -4.12 21.61
N GLY A 108 10.02 -4.87 21.16
CA GLY A 108 10.13 -5.34 19.76
C GLY A 108 11.05 -6.55 19.64
N PRO A 109 11.40 -6.96 18.42
CA PRO A 109 12.23 -8.15 18.17
C PRO A 109 13.73 -7.87 18.37
N GLY A 110 14.11 -6.67 18.83
CA GLY A 110 15.49 -6.24 19.05
C GLY A 110 16.20 -5.69 17.80
N TYR A 111 15.45 -5.44 16.74
CA TYR A 111 15.89 -4.76 15.52
C TYR A 111 14.72 -3.98 14.88
N THR A 112 15.05 -3.12 13.92
CA THR A 112 14.05 -2.42 13.08
C THR A 112 14.33 -2.66 11.62
N PHE A 113 13.32 -2.42 10.77
CA PHE A 113 13.46 -2.51 9.31
C PHE A 113 12.63 -1.41 8.61
N PRO A 114 12.96 -1.07 7.34
CA PRO A 114 12.32 0.00 6.58
C PRO A 114 10.84 -0.26 6.31
N ASP A 115 10.11 0.82 5.99
CA ASP A 115 8.74 0.74 5.50
C ASP A 115 8.70 0.15 4.08
N GLU A 116 7.65 -0.61 3.78
CA GLU A 116 7.31 -1.09 2.44
C GLU A 116 5.95 -0.51 2.04
N ILE A 117 5.97 0.72 1.55
CA ILE A 117 4.74 1.40 1.14
C ILE A 117 4.40 1.02 -0.31
N ASP A 118 3.30 0.28 -0.46
CA ASP A 118 2.72 0.00 -1.78
C ASP A 118 1.52 0.94 -2.00
N PRO A 119 1.47 1.69 -3.12
CA PRO A 119 0.42 2.68 -3.37
C PRO A 119 -0.98 2.06 -3.52
N THR A 120 -1.07 0.76 -3.82
CA THR A 120 -2.36 0.04 -3.93
C THR A 120 -2.89 -0.46 -2.60
N LEU A 121 -2.04 -0.50 -1.55
CA LEU A 121 -2.40 -0.96 -0.22
C LEU A 121 -2.72 0.25 0.68
N LYS A 122 -3.98 0.37 1.10
CA LYS A 122 -4.50 1.52 1.85
C LYS A 122 -5.24 1.08 3.10
N HIS A 123 -5.30 1.98 4.09
CA HIS A 123 -6.13 1.81 5.28
C HIS A 123 -7.59 2.18 4.97
N SER A 124 -8.17 1.51 3.98
CA SER A 124 -9.45 1.88 3.34
C SER A 124 -10.71 1.44 4.11
N GLY A 125 -10.56 0.62 5.14
CA GLY A 125 -11.72 0.05 5.84
C GLY A 125 -11.37 -0.70 7.12
N PRO A 126 -12.33 -1.44 7.67
CA PRO A 126 -12.10 -2.37 8.78
C PRO A 126 -11.26 -3.56 8.33
N GLY A 127 -10.52 -4.16 9.26
CA GLY A 127 -9.77 -5.40 9.04
C GLY A 127 -8.42 -5.22 8.33
N ILE A 128 -7.95 -4.01 8.10
CA ILE A 128 -6.62 -3.79 7.50
C ILE A 128 -5.54 -4.14 8.51
N LEU A 129 -4.61 -5.03 8.11
CA LEU A 129 -3.46 -5.45 8.88
C LEU A 129 -2.24 -4.61 8.48
N SER A 130 -1.70 -3.87 9.45
CA SER A 130 -0.65 -2.87 9.21
C SER A 130 0.41 -2.86 10.31
N MET A 131 1.63 -2.39 9.98
CA MET A 131 2.73 -2.27 10.95
C MET A 131 2.54 -1.07 11.87
N ALA A 132 2.70 -1.29 13.17
CA ALA A 132 2.92 -0.21 14.11
C ALA A 132 4.40 0.18 14.11
N ASN A 133 4.66 1.49 14.05
CA ASN A 133 6.01 2.06 14.07
C ASN A 133 6.06 3.35 14.91
N ALA A 134 7.26 3.82 15.21
CA ALA A 134 7.53 5.07 15.92
C ALA A 134 8.06 6.19 14.99
N GLY A 135 7.81 6.07 13.69
CA GLY A 135 8.27 6.92 12.61
C GLY A 135 8.89 6.10 11.47
N PRO A 136 9.32 6.75 10.39
CA PRO A 136 9.83 6.07 9.22
C PRO A 136 10.96 5.09 9.53
N GLY A 137 10.90 3.86 8.98
CA GLY A 137 11.94 2.86 9.10
C GLY A 137 12.08 2.21 10.50
N THR A 138 11.08 2.33 11.37
CA THR A 138 11.12 1.77 12.72
C THR A 138 10.20 0.58 12.93
N ASN A 139 9.87 -0.14 11.86
CA ASN A 139 9.06 -1.37 11.95
C ASN A 139 9.81 -2.45 12.73
N GLY A 140 9.09 -3.23 13.51
CA GLY A 140 9.63 -4.33 14.33
C GLY A 140 8.69 -5.54 14.33
N SER A 141 8.12 -5.87 15.49
CA SER A 141 7.16 -6.97 15.63
C SER A 141 5.72 -6.50 15.84
N GLN A 142 5.50 -5.21 16.15
CA GLN A 142 4.18 -4.72 16.50
C GLN A 142 3.33 -4.46 15.24
N PHE A 143 2.09 -4.86 15.30
CA PHE A 143 1.09 -4.69 14.25
C PHE A 143 -0.24 -4.21 14.82
N PHE A 144 -1.10 -3.72 13.95
CA PHE A 144 -2.49 -3.40 14.31
C PHE A 144 -3.47 -3.89 13.23
N ILE A 145 -4.71 -4.12 13.66
CA ILE A 145 -5.84 -4.43 12.78
C ILE A 145 -6.90 -3.34 12.98
N THR A 146 -7.34 -2.73 11.89
CA THR A 146 -8.26 -1.59 11.94
C THR A 146 -9.71 -2.00 12.21
N HIS A 147 -10.45 -1.18 12.96
CA HIS A 147 -11.90 -1.27 13.10
C HIS A 147 -12.65 -0.50 12.00
N ASN A 148 -12.03 0.56 11.47
CA ASN A 148 -12.58 1.46 10.45
C ASN A 148 -11.48 1.93 9.51
N ALA A 149 -11.85 2.65 8.44
CA ALA A 149 -10.90 3.32 7.58
C ALA A 149 -10.05 4.36 8.35
N THR A 150 -8.73 4.35 8.11
CA THR A 150 -7.77 5.26 8.76
C THR A 150 -6.83 5.87 7.72
N PRO A 151 -7.35 6.62 6.73
CA PRO A 151 -6.56 7.08 5.58
C PRO A 151 -5.41 8.03 5.95
N HIS A 152 -5.45 8.65 7.14
CA HIS A 152 -4.36 9.47 7.67
C HIS A 152 -3.07 8.69 7.98
N LEU A 153 -3.12 7.35 7.98
CA LEU A 153 -1.99 6.44 8.16
C LEU A 153 -1.37 5.99 6.82
N ASP A 154 -2.03 6.27 5.68
CA ASP A 154 -1.53 5.92 4.36
C ASP A 154 -0.17 6.57 4.09
N GLY A 155 0.76 5.79 3.52
CA GLY A 155 2.13 6.25 3.25
C GLY A 155 3.03 6.37 4.49
N LYS A 156 2.54 6.07 5.70
CA LYS A 156 3.28 6.15 6.97
C LYS A 156 3.44 4.83 7.68
N HIS A 157 2.50 3.92 7.46
CA HIS A 157 2.48 2.58 8.03
C HIS A 157 2.32 1.56 6.91
N THR A 158 3.15 0.53 6.90
CA THR A 158 3.09 -0.55 5.91
C THR A 158 1.82 -1.36 6.09
N VAL A 159 0.92 -1.32 5.12
CA VAL A 159 -0.20 -2.28 5.02
C VAL A 159 0.34 -3.55 4.38
N TRP A 160 0.16 -4.70 5.03
CA TRP A 160 0.72 -5.97 4.58
C TRP A 160 -0.26 -7.15 4.61
N GLY A 161 -1.55 -6.85 4.83
CA GLY A 161 -2.59 -7.86 4.81
C GLY A 161 -3.96 -7.29 5.19
N HIS A 162 -4.94 -8.16 5.21
CA HIS A 162 -6.28 -7.83 5.70
C HIS A 162 -7.01 -9.09 6.22
N VAL A 163 -7.99 -8.87 7.08
CA VAL A 163 -8.85 -9.91 7.65
C VAL A 163 -9.78 -10.44 6.58
N VAL A 164 -9.80 -11.75 6.38
CA VAL A 164 -10.74 -12.46 5.49
C VAL A 164 -11.83 -13.18 6.26
N GLU A 165 -11.54 -13.60 7.50
CA GLU A 165 -12.52 -14.20 8.41
C GLU A 165 -12.23 -13.74 9.86
N GLY A 166 -13.27 -13.59 10.69
CA GLY A 166 -13.13 -13.27 12.12
C GLY A 166 -13.17 -11.77 12.45
N MET A 167 -13.74 -10.90 11.60
CA MET A 167 -13.96 -9.48 11.96
C MET A 167 -14.82 -9.30 13.19
N ASP A 168 -15.75 -10.21 13.46
CA ASP A 168 -16.54 -10.22 14.70
C ASP A 168 -15.68 -10.52 15.93
N VAL A 169 -14.61 -11.32 15.77
CA VAL A 169 -13.59 -11.56 16.81
C VAL A 169 -12.74 -10.31 17.02
N VAL A 170 -12.26 -9.67 15.94
CA VAL A 170 -11.52 -8.38 16.01
C VAL A 170 -12.30 -7.37 16.84
N ASN A 171 -13.61 -7.25 16.60
CA ASN A 171 -14.48 -6.32 17.32
C ASN A 171 -14.75 -6.71 18.78
N LYS A 172 -14.47 -7.97 19.19
CA LYS A 172 -14.61 -8.47 20.57
C LYS A 172 -13.31 -8.41 21.36
N ILE A 173 -12.17 -8.22 20.68
CA ILE A 173 -10.87 -8.11 21.34
C ILE A 173 -10.86 -6.89 22.27
N ALA A 174 -10.46 -7.12 23.49
CA ALA A 174 -10.24 -6.09 24.50
C ALA A 174 -8.73 -6.00 24.84
N LYS A 175 -8.35 -4.93 25.53
CA LYS A 175 -6.98 -4.78 26.02
C LYS A 175 -6.61 -6.00 26.88
N ASP A 176 -5.38 -6.48 26.67
CA ASP A 176 -4.77 -7.63 27.35
C ASP A 176 -5.36 -9.01 26.96
N ASP A 177 -6.26 -9.08 25.98
CA ASP A 177 -6.62 -10.36 25.36
C ASP A 177 -5.40 -11.01 24.69
N VAL A 178 -5.34 -12.34 24.73
CA VAL A 178 -4.16 -13.13 24.42
C VAL A 178 -4.19 -13.70 23.02
N ILE A 179 -3.10 -13.56 22.30
CA ILE A 179 -2.75 -14.34 21.11
C ILE A 179 -2.17 -15.67 21.60
N LYS A 180 -2.94 -16.74 21.54
CA LYS A 180 -2.46 -18.07 21.97
C LYS A 180 -1.38 -18.59 21.04
N THR A 181 -1.58 -18.43 19.74
CA THR A 181 -0.60 -18.75 18.69
C THR A 181 -0.97 -18.07 17.37
N VAL A 182 0.01 -17.97 16.46
CA VAL A 182 -0.19 -17.55 15.08
C VAL A 182 0.20 -18.70 14.16
N GLU A 183 -0.75 -19.24 13.41
CA GLU A 183 -0.53 -20.32 12.44
C GLU A 183 -0.38 -19.73 11.04
N ILE A 184 0.66 -20.15 10.31
CA ILE A 184 0.90 -19.69 8.93
C ILE A 184 0.42 -20.76 7.95
N ILE A 185 -0.47 -20.38 7.03
CA ILE A 185 -1.06 -21.24 6.01
C ILE A 185 -0.58 -20.77 4.64
N ARG A 186 -0.02 -21.68 3.85
CA ARG A 186 0.50 -21.41 2.50
C ARG A 186 -0.26 -22.23 1.47
N VAL A 187 -1.05 -21.55 0.62
CA VAL A 187 -1.84 -22.17 -0.47
C VAL A 187 -1.23 -21.76 -1.81
N GLY A 188 -1.09 -22.73 -2.72
CA GLY A 188 -0.49 -22.52 -4.02
C GLY A 188 1.05 -22.53 -4.02
N SER A 189 1.62 -22.54 -5.22
CA SER A 189 3.07 -22.71 -5.41
C SER A 189 3.88 -21.48 -4.97
N ALA A 190 3.40 -20.28 -5.25
CA ALA A 190 4.08 -19.02 -4.89
C ALA A 190 4.25 -18.88 -3.38
N ALA A 191 3.17 -19.04 -2.61
CA ALA A 191 3.20 -18.95 -1.16
C ALA A 191 4.08 -20.06 -0.52
N LYS A 192 4.07 -21.27 -1.08
CA LYS A 192 4.94 -22.38 -0.62
C LYS A 192 6.41 -22.15 -0.92
N ALA A 193 6.72 -21.47 -2.02
CA ALA A 193 8.10 -21.16 -2.43
C ALA A 193 8.68 -19.96 -1.66
N PHE A 194 7.84 -19.06 -1.12
CA PHE A 194 8.26 -17.86 -0.42
C PHE A 194 8.96 -18.20 0.90
N LYS A 195 10.24 -17.83 1.02
CA LYS A 195 11.08 -18.10 2.19
C LYS A 195 10.97 -16.98 3.21
N THR A 196 10.99 -17.34 4.48
CA THR A 196 10.73 -16.43 5.61
C THR A 196 11.74 -16.57 6.75
N ASP A 197 12.81 -17.36 6.54
CA ASP A 197 13.91 -17.47 7.49
C ASP A 197 14.80 -16.20 7.51
N GLN A 198 15.77 -16.17 8.42
CA GLN A 198 16.66 -15.02 8.55
C GLN A 198 17.42 -14.71 7.27
N ALA A 199 17.93 -15.72 6.56
CA ALA A 199 18.69 -15.50 5.33
C ALA A 199 17.83 -14.90 4.20
N ALA A 200 16.59 -15.37 4.09
CA ALA A 200 15.63 -14.82 3.13
C ALA A 200 15.26 -13.35 3.47
N PHE A 201 15.04 -13.05 4.73
CA PHE A 201 14.78 -11.69 5.18
C PHE A 201 15.96 -10.74 4.88
N ASP A 202 17.20 -11.17 5.17
CA ASP A 202 18.41 -10.38 4.90
C ASP A 202 18.59 -10.13 3.40
N ALA A 203 18.33 -11.14 2.57
CA ALA A 203 18.35 -11.00 1.10
C ALA A 203 17.25 -10.05 0.59
N LEU A 204 16.05 -10.09 1.18
CA LEU A 204 14.97 -9.17 0.84
C LEU A 204 15.31 -7.72 1.21
N LEU A 205 15.95 -7.50 2.35
CA LEU A 205 16.43 -6.16 2.73
C LEU A 205 17.49 -5.64 1.75
N ALA A 206 18.49 -6.45 1.43
CA ALA A 206 19.53 -6.07 0.49
C ALA A 206 18.99 -5.73 -0.91
N GLY A 207 17.96 -6.46 -1.37
CA GLY A 207 17.31 -6.21 -2.65
C GLY A 207 16.23 -5.11 -2.63
N GLN A 208 16.00 -4.43 -1.52
CA GLN A 208 14.92 -3.42 -1.42
C GLN A 208 15.16 -2.22 -2.34
N GLU A 209 16.39 -1.71 -2.40
CA GLU A 209 16.74 -0.58 -3.26
C GLU A 209 16.58 -0.93 -4.74
N ASP A 210 16.97 -2.13 -5.14
CA ASP A 210 16.84 -2.59 -6.52
C ASP A 210 15.38 -2.73 -6.92
N ARG A 211 14.54 -3.32 -6.05
CA ARG A 211 13.09 -3.40 -6.29
C ARG A 211 12.41 -2.03 -6.35
N ALA A 212 12.85 -1.07 -5.53
CA ALA A 212 12.33 0.29 -5.58
C ALA A 212 12.65 0.96 -6.93
N LYS A 213 13.89 0.79 -7.43
CA LYS A 213 14.30 1.29 -8.74
C LYS A 213 13.55 0.61 -9.88
N GLU A 214 13.37 -0.72 -9.84
CA GLU A 214 12.60 -1.47 -10.83
C GLU A 214 11.14 -1.00 -10.89
N LYS A 215 10.50 -0.81 -9.73
CA LYS A 215 9.13 -0.27 -9.64
C LYS A 215 9.04 1.15 -10.20
N GLU A 216 10.00 2.01 -9.89
CA GLU A 216 10.05 3.37 -10.39
C GLU A 216 10.22 3.39 -11.92
N LEU A 217 11.11 2.55 -12.44
CA LEU A 217 11.34 2.40 -13.88
C LEU A 217 10.08 1.89 -14.59
N ALA A 218 9.43 0.85 -14.06
CA ALA A 218 8.20 0.30 -14.62
C ALA A 218 7.06 1.34 -14.64
N ALA A 219 6.90 2.10 -13.55
CA ALA A 219 5.90 3.18 -13.47
C ALA A 219 6.21 4.32 -14.46
N MET A 220 7.49 4.61 -14.68
CA MET A 220 7.92 5.59 -15.69
C MET A 220 7.61 5.11 -17.11
N GLU A 221 7.91 3.84 -17.42
CA GLU A 221 7.60 3.24 -18.73
C GLU A 221 6.08 3.24 -19.01
N GLU A 222 5.27 2.85 -18.02
CA GLU A 222 3.81 2.90 -18.12
C GLU A 222 3.31 4.33 -18.38
N SER A 223 3.86 5.32 -17.68
CA SER A 223 3.53 6.74 -17.89
C SER A 223 3.90 7.21 -19.29
N ILE A 224 5.04 6.80 -19.83
CA ILE A 224 5.47 7.12 -21.18
C ILE A 224 4.51 6.55 -22.22
N GLU A 225 4.14 5.27 -22.08
CA GLU A 225 3.18 4.63 -23.00
C GLU A 225 1.79 5.28 -22.93
N GLN A 226 1.33 5.63 -21.73
CA GLN A 226 0.07 6.33 -21.55
C GLN A 226 0.08 7.71 -22.22
N ILE A 227 1.17 8.49 -22.06
CA ILE A 227 1.34 9.80 -22.69
C ILE A 227 1.35 9.66 -24.22
N LYS A 228 2.09 8.69 -24.77
CA LYS A 228 2.11 8.43 -26.21
C LYS A 228 0.74 8.03 -26.75
N GLY A 229 -0.01 7.22 -26.00
CA GLY A 229 -1.35 6.79 -26.40
C GLY A 229 -2.37 7.93 -26.39
N GLN A 230 -2.31 8.83 -25.40
CA GLN A 230 -3.26 9.93 -25.26
C GLN A 230 -2.89 11.16 -26.09
N TRP A 231 -1.58 11.45 -26.25
CA TRP A 231 -1.08 12.62 -26.98
C TRP A 231 0.08 12.23 -27.91
N PRO A 232 -0.20 11.49 -29.00
CA PRO A 232 0.84 11.00 -29.92
C PRO A 232 1.62 12.12 -30.62
N ASP A 233 0.98 13.27 -30.82
CA ASP A 233 1.55 14.43 -31.51
C ASP A 233 2.11 15.49 -30.54
N ALA A 234 2.28 15.16 -29.26
CA ALA A 234 2.79 16.10 -28.27
C ALA A 234 4.23 16.55 -28.61
N ILE A 235 4.43 17.85 -28.67
CA ILE A 235 5.76 18.48 -28.83
C ILE A 235 6.51 18.35 -27.50
N THR A 236 7.76 17.91 -27.53
CA THR A 236 8.62 17.81 -26.36
C THR A 236 9.72 18.87 -26.40
N THR A 237 9.84 19.65 -25.32
CA THR A 237 10.90 20.65 -25.17
C THR A 237 12.21 20.03 -24.64
N GLU A 238 13.31 20.78 -24.64
CA GLU A 238 14.61 20.33 -24.09
C GLU A 238 14.54 20.00 -22.58
N SER A 239 13.67 20.66 -21.83
CA SER A 239 13.47 20.42 -20.40
C SER A 239 12.71 19.12 -20.10
N GLY A 240 12.04 18.54 -21.12
CA GLY A 240 11.16 17.38 -21.01
C GLY A 240 9.69 17.74 -20.82
N LEU A 241 9.33 19.03 -20.80
CA LEU A 241 7.92 19.46 -20.90
C LEU A 241 7.34 18.95 -22.21
N LYS A 242 6.11 18.43 -22.18
CA LYS A 242 5.36 18.09 -23.40
C LYS A 242 4.10 18.93 -23.47
N TYR A 243 3.70 19.30 -24.69
CA TYR A 243 2.46 20.04 -24.90
C TYR A 243 1.81 19.75 -26.25
N VAL A 244 0.51 19.94 -26.31
CA VAL A 244 -0.30 19.95 -27.53
C VAL A 244 -1.01 21.29 -27.62
N VAL A 245 -0.97 21.92 -28.77
CA VAL A 245 -1.75 23.15 -29.07
C VAL A 245 -3.16 22.73 -29.46
N GLU A 246 -4.15 23.11 -28.67
CA GLU A 246 -5.57 22.84 -28.97
C GLU A 246 -6.22 23.99 -29.72
N ALA A 247 -5.78 25.23 -29.45
CA ALA A 247 -6.23 26.41 -30.17
C ALA A 247 -5.07 27.40 -30.28
N GLU A 248 -4.83 27.89 -31.47
CA GLU A 248 -3.82 28.90 -31.73
C GLU A 248 -4.22 30.25 -31.12
N GLY A 249 -3.27 30.96 -30.56
CA GLY A 249 -3.41 32.33 -30.11
C GLY A 249 -3.00 33.37 -31.17
N THR A 250 -3.08 34.62 -30.79
CA THR A 250 -2.73 35.75 -31.69
C THR A 250 -1.77 36.73 -31.00
N GLY A 251 -0.97 37.45 -31.84
CA GLY A 251 -0.03 38.47 -31.37
C GLY A 251 1.29 37.89 -30.83
N ASP A 252 1.93 38.69 -29.98
CA ASP A 252 3.24 38.33 -29.35
C ASP A 252 3.05 37.36 -28.18
N THR A 253 4.16 36.92 -27.64
CA THR A 253 4.22 36.12 -26.40
C THR A 253 4.59 37.01 -25.21
N PRO A 254 4.20 36.66 -23.97
CA PRO A 254 4.58 37.44 -22.79
C PRO A 254 6.09 37.36 -22.52
N LYS A 255 6.61 38.43 -21.89
CA LYS A 255 7.99 38.50 -21.42
C LYS A 255 8.08 38.14 -19.94
N VAL A 256 9.27 37.75 -19.49
CA VAL A 256 9.51 37.51 -18.08
C VAL A 256 9.11 38.70 -17.23
N GLY A 257 8.20 38.50 -16.29
CA GLY A 257 7.66 39.50 -15.40
C GLY A 257 6.31 40.10 -15.81
N ASP A 258 5.84 39.83 -17.03
CA ASP A 258 4.49 40.25 -17.45
C ASP A 258 3.41 39.56 -16.61
N MET A 259 2.35 40.30 -16.29
CA MET A 259 1.20 39.80 -15.54
C MET A 259 0.30 38.99 -16.46
N VAL A 260 0.42 37.68 -16.44
CA VAL A 260 -0.43 36.80 -17.23
C VAL A 260 -1.72 36.45 -16.51
N LYS A 261 -2.80 36.34 -17.29
CA LYS A 261 -4.13 35.89 -16.83
C LYS A 261 -4.43 34.53 -17.45
N VAL A 262 -4.65 33.52 -16.63
CA VAL A 262 -4.71 32.11 -17.06
C VAL A 262 -5.92 31.40 -16.49
N HIS A 263 -6.67 30.70 -17.34
CA HIS A 263 -7.55 29.62 -16.94
C HIS A 263 -6.85 28.28 -17.05
N TYR A 264 -7.15 27.36 -16.12
CA TYR A 264 -6.59 26.00 -16.14
C TYR A 264 -7.49 24.97 -15.48
N THR A 265 -7.28 23.70 -15.88
CA THR A 265 -7.73 22.52 -15.15
C THR A 265 -6.57 21.55 -15.01
N GLY A 266 -6.17 21.26 -13.76
CA GLY A 266 -5.08 20.34 -13.44
C GLY A 266 -5.61 18.95 -13.08
N LYS A 267 -4.99 17.93 -13.69
CA LYS A 267 -5.32 16.51 -13.54
C LYS A 267 -4.04 15.69 -13.34
N LEU A 268 -4.15 14.57 -12.67
CA LEU A 268 -3.15 13.51 -12.74
C LEU A 268 -3.25 12.78 -14.09
N LEU A 269 -2.27 11.97 -14.41
CA LEU A 269 -2.23 11.24 -15.69
C LEU A 269 -3.41 10.25 -15.83
N ASP A 270 -3.95 9.73 -14.72
CA ASP A 270 -5.14 8.88 -14.66
C ASP A 270 -6.47 9.66 -14.84
N GLY A 271 -6.40 10.99 -15.08
CA GLY A 271 -7.54 11.86 -15.23
C GLY A 271 -8.14 12.44 -13.95
N THR A 272 -7.62 12.06 -12.77
CA THR A 272 -8.08 12.57 -11.46
C THR A 272 -7.81 14.07 -11.37
N LYS A 273 -8.87 14.89 -11.38
CA LYS A 273 -8.79 16.35 -11.27
C LYS A 273 -8.42 16.74 -9.82
N PHE A 274 -7.40 17.58 -9.67
CA PHE A 274 -6.97 18.08 -8.37
C PHE A 274 -7.17 19.58 -8.17
N ASP A 275 -7.26 20.37 -9.25
CA ASP A 275 -7.52 21.81 -9.15
C ASP A 275 -8.07 22.35 -10.49
N SER A 276 -8.91 23.41 -10.42
CA SER A 276 -9.43 24.08 -11.62
C SER A 276 -9.86 25.51 -11.33
N SER A 277 -9.29 26.47 -12.05
CA SER A 277 -9.76 27.86 -12.05
C SER A 277 -11.08 28.03 -12.81
N VAL A 278 -11.35 27.12 -13.77
CA VAL A 278 -12.60 27.11 -14.53
C VAL A 278 -13.76 26.76 -13.61
N ASP A 279 -13.61 25.74 -12.76
CA ASP A 279 -14.65 25.37 -11.78
C ASP A 279 -14.93 26.50 -10.77
N ARG A 280 -13.92 27.30 -10.43
CA ARG A 280 -14.06 28.47 -9.57
C ARG A 280 -14.66 29.69 -10.31
N GLY A 281 -14.75 29.65 -11.63
CA GLY A 281 -15.23 30.76 -12.45
C GLY A 281 -14.32 31.99 -12.47
N THR A 282 -13.07 31.87 -12.00
CA THR A 282 -12.13 32.98 -11.86
C THR A 282 -10.73 32.56 -12.33
N PRO A 283 -10.16 33.21 -13.36
CA PRO A 283 -8.78 32.97 -13.78
C PRO A 283 -7.80 33.39 -12.67
N ILE A 284 -6.55 32.94 -12.76
CA ILE A 284 -5.48 33.37 -11.89
C ILE A 284 -4.56 34.35 -12.62
N ASP A 285 -4.05 35.33 -11.87
CA ASP A 285 -3.08 36.31 -12.34
C ASP A 285 -1.76 36.16 -11.59
N PHE A 286 -0.63 36.16 -12.32
CA PHE A 286 0.70 36.10 -11.70
C PHE A 286 1.78 36.59 -12.68
N PRO A 287 2.95 37.07 -12.19
CA PRO A 287 4.08 37.43 -13.06
C PRO A 287 4.76 36.14 -13.55
N VAL A 288 4.80 35.94 -14.89
CA VAL A 288 5.35 34.76 -15.53
C VAL A 288 6.90 34.76 -15.52
N GLY A 289 7.51 33.56 -15.45
CA GLY A 289 8.96 33.39 -15.51
C GLY A 289 9.72 33.78 -14.24
N GLN A 290 9.02 33.99 -13.14
CA GLN A 290 9.61 34.42 -11.85
C GLN A 290 9.53 33.37 -10.73
N GLY A 291 9.20 32.11 -11.07
CA GLY A 291 9.08 31.02 -10.08
C GLY A 291 7.90 31.15 -9.14
N ARG A 292 6.85 31.85 -9.51
CA ARG A 292 5.60 31.96 -8.73
C ARG A 292 4.71 30.74 -8.90
N VAL A 293 4.93 30.02 -9.99
CA VAL A 293 4.25 28.78 -10.34
C VAL A 293 5.29 27.66 -10.58
N ILE A 294 4.83 26.44 -10.86
CA ILE A 294 5.73 25.34 -11.20
C ILE A 294 6.50 25.64 -12.49
N LYS A 295 7.71 25.11 -12.61
CA LYS A 295 8.63 25.40 -13.72
C LYS A 295 8.03 25.14 -15.08
N GLY A 296 7.26 24.07 -15.24
CA GLY A 296 6.61 23.73 -16.50
C GLY A 296 5.59 24.78 -16.96
N TRP A 297 4.94 25.50 -16.03
CA TRP A 297 4.06 26.60 -16.34
C TRP A 297 4.83 27.86 -16.77
N ASP A 298 5.86 28.23 -16.02
CA ASP A 298 6.71 29.38 -16.37
C ASP A 298 7.31 29.21 -17.79
N GLU A 299 7.78 27.99 -18.11
CA GLU A 299 8.31 27.67 -19.42
C GLU A 299 7.25 27.73 -20.53
N ALA A 300 6.10 27.07 -20.33
CA ALA A 300 5.06 26.99 -21.34
C ALA A 300 4.46 28.36 -21.69
N LEU A 301 4.09 29.13 -20.65
CA LEU A 301 3.39 30.40 -20.82
C LEU A 301 4.24 31.47 -21.53
N LEU A 302 5.56 31.47 -21.36
CA LEU A 302 6.48 32.37 -22.09
C LEU A 302 6.49 32.12 -23.60
N THR A 303 5.94 31.00 -24.07
CA THR A 303 5.85 30.62 -25.47
C THR A 303 4.42 30.63 -26.01
N MET A 304 3.42 30.87 -25.17
CA MET A 304 2.00 30.95 -25.55
C MET A 304 1.63 32.36 -25.98
N LYS A 305 0.73 32.45 -26.93
CA LYS A 305 0.13 33.71 -27.38
C LYS A 305 -1.20 33.97 -26.69
N LYS A 306 -1.67 35.21 -26.71
CA LYS A 306 -2.99 35.57 -26.19
C LYS A 306 -4.10 34.75 -26.86
N GLY A 307 -4.97 34.12 -26.05
CA GLY A 307 -6.08 33.28 -26.52
C GLY A 307 -5.66 31.84 -26.85
N GLU A 308 -4.38 31.51 -26.75
CA GLU A 308 -3.90 30.16 -27.02
C GLU A 308 -4.33 29.18 -25.93
N LYS A 309 -4.69 27.95 -26.36
CA LYS A 309 -5.01 26.82 -25.47
C LYS A 309 -4.03 25.68 -25.70
N ARG A 310 -3.49 25.15 -24.62
CA ARG A 310 -2.60 23.99 -24.66
C ARG A 310 -2.98 22.95 -23.61
N VAL A 311 -2.77 21.69 -23.97
CA VAL A 311 -2.58 20.63 -22.96
C VAL A 311 -1.10 20.58 -22.62
N LEU A 312 -0.75 20.80 -21.35
CA LEU A 312 0.61 20.68 -20.85
C LEU A 312 0.75 19.38 -20.09
N ILE A 313 1.72 18.54 -20.46
CA ILE A 313 2.09 17.30 -19.75
C ILE A 313 3.42 17.59 -19.04
N ILE A 314 3.35 17.79 -17.73
CA ILE A 314 4.45 18.31 -16.91
C ILE A 314 5.04 17.19 -16.07
N PRO A 315 6.27 16.74 -16.36
CA PRO A 315 6.95 15.73 -15.53
C PRO A 315 7.26 16.29 -14.15
N ALA A 316 7.47 15.40 -13.18
CA ALA A 316 7.63 15.75 -11.78
C ALA A 316 8.75 16.77 -11.51
N ASN A 317 9.88 16.71 -12.23
CA ASN A 317 11.02 17.63 -12.08
C ASN A 317 10.69 19.08 -12.49
N LEU A 318 9.66 19.27 -13.31
CA LEU A 318 9.12 20.58 -13.69
C LEU A 318 7.86 20.94 -12.89
N GLY A 319 7.43 20.07 -11.98
CA GLY A 319 6.27 20.20 -11.12
C GLY A 319 6.63 20.21 -9.64
N TYR A 320 6.08 19.26 -8.86
CA TYR A 320 6.25 19.17 -7.40
C TYR A 320 7.30 18.15 -6.94
N GLY A 321 7.99 17.49 -7.87
CA GLY A 321 9.13 16.63 -7.60
C GLY A 321 8.81 15.37 -6.77
N PRO A 322 9.84 14.84 -6.07
CA PRO A 322 9.72 13.59 -5.31
C PRO A 322 8.88 13.72 -4.03
N SER A 323 8.55 14.93 -3.60
CA SER A 323 7.74 15.15 -2.39
C SER A 323 6.25 15.18 -2.66
N GLY A 324 5.81 15.47 -3.89
CA GLY A 324 4.42 15.75 -4.21
C GLY A 324 3.88 17.00 -3.50
N ARG A 325 2.56 17.24 -3.56
CA ARG A 325 1.92 18.35 -2.81
C ARG A 325 0.42 18.13 -2.68
N GLY A 326 -0.09 18.06 -1.45
CA GLY A 326 -1.52 17.88 -1.20
C GLY A 326 -2.06 16.62 -1.87
N PRO A 327 -3.02 16.73 -2.81
CA PRO A 327 -3.54 15.57 -3.53
C PRO A 327 -2.62 15.04 -4.64
N ILE A 328 -1.49 15.71 -4.93
CA ILE A 328 -0.53 15.32 -5.98
C ILE A 328 0.52 14.40 -5.38
N PRO A 329 0.60 13.12 -5.83
CA PRO A 329 1.56 12.14 -5.31
C PRO A 329 3.03 12.52 -5.57
N PRO A 330 3.98 11.92 -4.84
CA PRO A 330 5.39 11.93 -5.20
C PRO A 330 5.64 11.47 -6.65
N ASN A 331 6.56 12.14 -7.33
CA ASN A 331 6.97 11.83 -8.71
C ASN A 331 5.84 11.86 -9.75
N ALA A 332 4.70 12.49 -9.47
CA ALA A 332 3.56 12.52 -10.38
C ALA A 332 3.81 13.38 -11.62
N THR A 333 3.51 12.84 -12.79
CA THR A 333 3.28 13.63 -14.00
C THR A 333 1.90 14.27 -13.91
N MET A 334 1.83 15.57 -14.20
CA MET A 334 0.58 16.34 -14.20
C MET A 334 0.18 16.73 -15.60
N VAL A 335 -1.12 16.79 -15.83
CA VAL A 335 -1.72 17.26 -17.08
C VAL A 335 -2.54 18.50 -16.79
N PHE A 336 -2.31 19.57 -17.54
CA PHE A 336 -3.07 20.80 -17.41
C PHE A 336 -3.66 21.22 -18.76
N ASP A 337 -4.96 21.40 -18.79
CA ASP A 337 -5.60 22.19 -19.83
C ASP A 337 -5.41 23.67 -19.47
N VAL A 338 -4.72 24.45 -20.29
CA VAL A 338 -4.34 25.85 -19.99
C VAL A 338 -4.79 26.75 -21.10
N GLU A 339 -5.39 27.89 -20.75
CA GLU A 339 -5.74 28.98 -21.65
C GLU A 339 -5.07 30.29 -21.19
N LEU A 340 -4.23 30.89 -22.03
CA LEU A 340 -3.66 32.21 -21.79
C LEU A 340 -4.64 33.27 -22.25
N ILE A 341 -5.37 33.88 -21.31
CA ILE A 341 -6.44 34.85 -21.61
C ILE A 341 -5.86 36.20 -21.99
N ASP A 342 -4.89 36.70 -21.23
CA ASP A 342 -4.32 38.04 -21.40
C ASP A 342 -2.94 38.16 -20.71
N PHE A 343 -2.16 39.21 -21.06
CA PHE A 343 -0.92 39.60 -20.37
C PHE A 343 -0.53 41.04 -20.69
#